data_b8926dfef120f7529061f39e06f9116d
#
_entry.id   b8926dfef120f7529061f39e06f9116d
#
_cell.length_a   1.000
_cell.length_b   1.000
_cell.length_c   1.000
_cell.angle_alpha   90.00
_cell.angle_beta   90.00
_cell.angle_gamma   90.00
#
_symmetry.space_group_name_H-M   'P 1'
#
loop_
_entity.id
_entity.type
_entity.pdbx_description
1 polymer ?
#
loop_
_entity_poly.entity_id
_entity_poly.type
_entity_poly.pdbx_seq_one_letter_code
_entity_poly.pdbx_strand_id
1 'polypeptide(L)'
;MATHLLKALLQAGHEVVSVNSRTLEELPLEADVYILSVKDSALQDVIRNAVKGREGQLFVHTAGSMSMDLFKGCCARYGVLYPMQTFSLDREVNFREIPLFIEASDAATFQQIRALADSVSQHVYELSTADRRYLHLAAVFACNFTNHCYALAADVLAQKGLPFDVMLPLIDETARKVHELHPTDAQTGPAVRGDQNVMDAQSALLDDRLATIYMLMSESIKDEKERYDQLRLKEDTGHRV
;
A
#
# COMPACT_ATOMS: atom_id res chain seq x y z
N MET A 1 3.39 2.14 11.26
CA MET A 1 4.44 1.40 10.54
C MET A 1 5.76 1.35 11.32
N ALA A 2 6.41 2.47 11.68
CA ALA A 2 7.69 2.48 12.43
C ALA A 2 7.70 1.55 13.65
N THR A 3 6.67 1.58 14.49
CA THR A 3 6.54 0.73 15.68
C THR A 3 6.50 -0.77 15.35
N HIS A 4 5.84 -1.15 14.24
CA HIS A 4 5.77 -2.55 13.83
C HIS A 4 7.10 -3.04 13.26
N LEU A 5 7.78 -2.21 12.46
CA LEU A 5 9.11 -2.53 11.95
C LEU A 5 10.13 -2.65 13.09
N LEU A 6 10.09 -1.74 14.07
CA LEU A 6 10.92 -1.82 15.28
C LEU A 6 10.74 -3.16 16.01
N LYS A 7 9.48 -3.57 16.24
CA LYS A 7 9.18 -4.87 16.87
C LYS A 7 9.73 -6.03 16.06
N ALA A 8 9.56 -6.02 14.73
CA ALA A 8 10.02 -7.08 13.86
C ALA A 8 11.56 -7.21 13.87
N LEU A 9 12.28 -6.09 13.84
CA LEU A 9 13.74 -6.06 13.92
C LEU A 9 14.25 -6.61 15.26
N LEU A 10 13.66 -6.19 16.37
CA LEU A 10 14.01 -6.72 17.70
C LEU A 10 13.73 -8.22 17.81
N GLN A 11 12.62 -8.70 17.27
CA GLN A 11 12.29 -10.14 17.24
C GLN A 11 13.24 -10.94 16.35
N ALA A 12 13.79 -10.32 15.30
CA ALA A 12 14.83 -10.92 14.45
C ALA A 12 16.22 -10.91 15.08
N GLY A 13 16.38 -10.35 16.29
CA GLY A 13 17.64 -10.33 17.04
C GLY A 13 18.54 -9.13 16.73
N HIS A 14 18.05 -8.10 16.05
CA HIS A 14 18.79 -6.87 15.80
C HIS A 14 18.81 -5.99 17.05
N GLU A 15 19.92 -5.30 17.28
CA GLU A 15 20.00 -4.19 18.22
C GLU A 15 19.46 -2.92 17.55
N VAL A 16 18.44 -2.30 18.14
CA VAL A 16 17.75 -1.17 17.52
C VAL A 16 17.64 0.01 18.48
N VAL A 17 18.14 1.16 18.05
CA VAL A 17 17.94 2.45 18.71
C VAL A 17 16.86 3.22 17.96
N SER A 18 15.76 3.55 18.65
CA SER A 18 14.67 4.32 18.07
C SER A 18 14.75 5.78 18.49
N VAL A 19 14.88 6.67 17.53
CA VAL A 19 15.02 8.12 17.75
C VAL A 19 13.84 8.85 17.13
N ASN A 20 13.33 9.86 17.83
CA ASN A 20 12.28 10.71 17.28
C ASN A 20 12.89 11.65 16.23
N SER A 21 12.23 11.79 15.08
CA SER A 21 12.70 12.68 14.00
C SER A 21 12.81 14.17 14.39
N ARG A 22 12.35 14.55 15.58
CA ARG A 22 12.48 15.92 16.13
C ARG A 22 13.68 16.07 17.06
N THR A 23 14.33 14.98 17.45
CA THR A 23 15.49 14.94 18.36
C THR A 23 16.65 14.17 17.70
N LEU A 24 16.99 14.55 16.45
CA LEU A 24 18.02 13.88 15.65
C LEU A 24 19.44 14.00 16.22
N GLU A 25 19.67 14.88 17.18
CA GLU A 25 20.90 14.98 17.98
C GLU A 25 21.17 13.72 18.81
N GLU A 26 20.14 12.95 19.13
CA GLU A 26 20.25 11.66 19.84
C GLU A 26 20.59 10.49 18.90
N LEU A 27 20.64 10.73 17.56
CA LEU A 27 20.91 9.70 16.59
C LEU A 27 22.37 9.22 16.72
N PRO A 28 22.64 7.91 16.86
CA PRO A 28 23.98 7.37 16.92
C PRO A 28 24.87 7.85 15.78
N LEU A 29 26.15 8.01 16.01
CA LEU A 29 27.11 8.36 14.95
C LEU A 29 27.41 7.18 14.02
N GLU A 30 27.32 5.96 14.56
CA GLU A 30 27.60 4.71 13.83
C GLU A 30 26.42 3.75 14.00
N ALA A 31 26.02 3.16 12.91
CA ALA A 31 25.08 2.03 12.84
C ALA A 31 25.27 1.32 11.49
N ASP A 32 24.92 0.04 11.40
CA ASP A 32 24.94 -0.71 10.14
C ASP A 32 23.96 -0.13 9.12
N VAL A 33 22.79 0.35 9.58
CA VAL A 33 21.77 0.98 8.76
C VAL A 33 20.93 1.98 9.54
N TYR A 34 20.60 3.09 8.91
CA TYR A 34 19.64 4.09 9.40
C TYR A 34 18.33 3.97 8.62
N ILE A 35 17.25 3.69 9.32
CA ILE A 35 15.93 3.51 8.70
C ILE A 35 15.05 4.72 8.99
N LEU A 36 14.73 5.51 7.97
CA LEU A 36 13.89 6.69 8.08
C LEU A 36 12.43 6.33 7.82
N SER A 37 11.65 6.26 8.89
CA SER A 37 10.23 5.90 8.88
C SER A 37 9.38 7.08 9.37
N VAL A 38 9.21 8.07 8.52
CA VAL A 38 8.54 9.35 8.80
C VAL A 38 7.47 9.64 7.76
N LYS A 39 6.65 10.68 7.97
CA LYS A 39 5.70 11.15 6.95
C LYS A 39 6.45 11.61 5.69
N ASP A 40 5.89 11.35 4.52
CA ASP A 40 6.48 11.70 3.22
C ASP A 40 6.84 13.20 3.14
N SER A 41 5.97 14.06 3.68
CA SER A 41 6.19 15.52 3.70
C SER A 41 7.39 15.97 4.55
N ALA A 42 7.84 15.16 5.50
CA ALA A 42 8.98 15.47 6.38
C ALA A 42 10.26 14.76 5.92
N LEU A 43 10.17 13.79 5.01
CA LEU A 43 11.26 12.87 4.70
C LEU A 43 12.51 13.59 4.20
N GLN A 44 12.37 14.57 3.31
CA GLN A 44 13.53 15.29 2.74
C GLN A 44 14.30 16.08 3.79
N ASP A 45 13.59 16.75 4.70
CA ASP A 45 14.24 17.51 5.78
C ASP A 45 14.91 16.60 6.80
N VAL A 46 14.26 15.46 7.12
CA VAL A 46 14.84 14.45 8.01
C VAL A 46 16.10 13.85 7.39
N ILE A 47 16.11 13.52 6.09
CA ILE A 47 17.31 13.04 5.38
C ILE A 47 18.46 14.04 5.53
N ARG A 48 18.24 15.31 5.19
CA ARG A 48 19.28 16.35 5.24
C ARG A 48 19.91 16.51 6.62
N ASN A 49 19.14 16.31 7.68
CA ASN A 49 19.60 16.46 9.06
C ASN A 49 20.20 15.17 9.61
N ALA A 50 19.61 14.00 9.36
CA ALA A 50 20.07 12.71 9.85
C ALA A 50 21.41 12.29 9.24
N VAL A 51 21.66 12.66 7.97
CA VAL A 51 22.89 12.29 7.26
C VAL A 51 24.12 13.12 7.70
N LYS A 52 23.93 14.32 8.24
CA LYS A 52 25.04 15.18 8.67
C LYS A 52 26.00 14.46 9.62
N GLY A 53 27.28 14.38 9.22
CA GLY A 53 28.34 13.67 9.96
C GLY A 53 28.26 12.14 9.85
N ARG A 54 27.41 11.61 8.96
CA ARG A 54 27.19 10.17 8.73
C ARG A 54 27.15 9.84 7.23
N GLU A 55 27.73 10.68 6.37
CA GLU A 55 27.65 10.61 4.91
C GLU A 55 28.16 9.28 4.33
N GLY A 56 29.04 8.59 5.07
CA GLY A 56 29.55 7.26 4.71
C GLY A 56 28.67 6.09 5.13
N GLN A 57 27.62 6.32 5.92
CA GLN A 57 26.74 5.28 6.46
C GLN A 57 25.63 4.90 5.45
N LEU A 58 24.95 3.79 5.72
CA LEU A 58 23.82 3.32 4.92
C LEU A 58 22.50 3.91 5.44
N PHE A 59 21.77 4.58 4.56
CA PHE A 59 20.44 5.14 4.85
C PHE A 59 19.37 4.52 3.96
N VAL A 60 18.24 4.17 4.55
CA VAL A 60 17.04 3.75 3.81
C VAL A 60 15.82 4.50 4.29
N HIS A 61 14.85 4.71 3.41
CA HIS A 61 13.53 5.16 3.81
C HIS A 61 12.46 4.09 3.56
N THR A 62 11.30 4.24 4.18
CA THR A 62 10.21 3.27 4.10
C THR A 62 8.98 3.77 3.34
N ALA A 63 9.11 4.89 2.61
CA ALA A 63 8.01 5.51 1.89
C ALA A 63 7.77 4.83 0.53
N GLY A 64 6.52 4.46 0.24
CA GLY A 64 6.14 3.81 -1.01
C GLY A 64 6.17 4.73 -2.22
N SER A 65 5.77 5.99 -2.05
CA SER A 65 5.63 6.99 -3.11
C SER A 65 6.91 7.76 -3.44
N MET A 66 7.88 7.81 -2.48
CA MET A 66 9.05 8.68 -2.56
C MET A 66 10.21 8.00 -3.30
N SER A 67 10.98 8.81 -4.07
CA SER A 67 12.18 8.31 -4.75
C SER A 67 13.35 8.10 -3.78
N MET A 68 14.14 7.04 -3.99
CA MET A 68 15.41 6.88 -3.28
C MET A 68 16.41 8.01 -3.60
N ASP A 69 16.25 8.70 -4.74
CA ASP A 69 17.09 9.82 -5.14
C ASP A 69 17.04 11.03 -4.17
N LEU A 70 16.11 11.03 -3.20
CA LEU A 70 16.13 12.01 -2.10
C LEU A 70 17.45 11.99 -1.31
N PHE A 71 18.15 10.85 -1.31
CA PHE A 71 19.46 10.68 -0.67
C PHE A 71 20.63 11.11 -1.57
N LYS A 72 20.39 11.27 -2.88
CA LYS A 72 21.44 11.55 -3.86
C LYS A 72 22.17 12.85 -3.53
N GLY A 73 23.49 12.76 -3.41
CA GLY A 73 24.33 13.88 -2.98
C GLY A 73 24.31 14.17 -1.47
N CYS A 74 23.54 13.40 -0.67
CA CYS A 74 23.55 13.49 0.78
C CYS A 74 24.47 12.43 1.40
N CYS A 75 24.35 11.16 0.97
CA CYS A 75 25.17 10.05 1.46
C CYS A 75 25.59 9.13 0.32
N ALA A 76 26.63 8.29 0.59
CA ALA A 76 27.20 7.42 -0.42
C ALA A 76 26.37 6.15 -0.65
N ARG A 77 25.77 5.60 0.40
CA ARG A 77 25.01 4.35 0.38
C ARG A 77 23.58 4.59 0.83
N TYR A 78 22.63 4.28 -0.04
CA TYR A 78 21.23 4.55 0.26
C TYR A 78 20.29 3.63 -0.51
N GLY A 79 19.04 3.58 -0.04
CA GLY A 79 18.01 2.80 -0.70
C GLY A 79 16.64 2.95 -0.07
N VAL A 80 15.82 1.97 -0.36
CA VAL A 80 14.45 1.87 0.14
C VAL A 80 14.23 0.49 0.77
N LEU A 81 13.50 0.48 1.87
CA LEU A 81 12.96 -0.70 2.52
C LEU A 81 11.47 -0.44 2.74
N TYR A 82 10.62 -0.79 1.78
CA TYR A 82 9.19 -0.48 1.79
C TYR A 82 8.34 -1.69 2.17
N PRO A 83 7.79 -1.74 3.40
CA PRO A 83 6.79 -2.74 3.77
C PRO A 83 5.42 -2.37 3.19
N MET A 84 4.87 -3.22 2.31
CA MET A 84 3.56 -3.00 1.72
C MET A 84 2.46 -3.59 2.61
N GLN A 85 1.99 -2.80 3.54
CA GLN A 85 0.90 -3.17 4.45
C GLN A 85 0.18 -1.93 4.98
N THR A 86 -1.08 -2.10 5.38
CA THR A 86 -1.80 -1.14 6.22
C THR A 86 -1.47 -1.37 7.69
N PHE A 87 -1.08 -0.31 8.40
CA PHE A 87 -0.66 -0.40 9.79
C PHE A 87 -1.56 0.43 10.69
N SER A 88 -2.14 -0.20 11.71
CA SER A 88 -2.83 0.45 12.82
C SER A 88 -2.07 0.18 14.11
N LEU A 89 -2.02 1.15 15.03
CA LEU A 89 -1.23 1.03 16.26
C LEU A 89 -1.66 -0.15 17.13
N ASP A 90 -2.97 -0.38 17.19
CA ASP A 90 -3.60 -1.35 18.09
C ASP A 90 -3.82 -2.74 17.46
N ARG A 91 -3.30 -2.96 16.24
CA ARG A 91 -3.38 -4.27 15.58
C ARG A 91 -1.99 -4.86 15.40
N GLU A 92 -1.81 -6.06 15.92
CA GLU A 92 -0.61 -6.85 15.63
C GLU A 92 -0.65 -7.36 14.19
N VAL A 93 0.50 -7.32 13.53
CA VAL A 93 0.69 -7.86 12.18
C VAL A 93 1.83 -8.89 12.20
N ASN A 94 1.66 -9.98 11.47
CA ASN A 94 2.76 -10.92 11.24
C ASN A 94 3.71 -10.32 10.19
N PHE A 95 4.79 -9.70 10.65
CA PHE A 95 5.72 -9.01 9.76
C PHE A 95 6.43 -9.98 8.80
N ARG A 96 6.52 -11.27 9.16
CA ARG A 96 7.09 -12.33 8.30
C ARG A 96 6.32 -12.54 6.99
N GLU A 97 5.03 -12.22 6.97
CA GLU A 97 4.15 -12.35 5.80
C GLU A 97 4.02 -11.05 4.98
N ILE A 98 4.58 -9.93 5.48
CA ILE A 98 4.47 -8.64 4.79
C ILE A 98 5.47 -8.60 3.63
N PRO A 99 5.01 -8.34 2.39
CA PRO A 99 5.91 -8.10 1.26
C PRO A 99 6.78 -6.86 1.51
N LEU A 100 8.08 -7.01 1.37
CA LEU A 100 9.07 -5.93 1.42
C LEU A 100 9.59 -5.66 0.02
N PHE A 101 9.53 -4.41 -0.40
CA PHE A 101 10.09 -3.96 -1.68
C PHE A 101 11.35 -3.14 -1.40
N ILE A 102 12.46 -3.54 -2.02
CA ILE A 102 13.78 -2.95 -1.79
C ILE A 102 14.37 -2.36 -3.07
N GLU A 103 15.12 -1.29 -2.91
CA GLU A 103 15.88 -0.61 -3.96
C GLU A 103 17.17 -0.07 -3.34
N ALA A 104 18.26 0.00 -4.08
CA ALA A 104 19.54 0.47 -3.56
C ALA A 104 20.36 1.23 -4.59
N SER A 105 21.27 2.08 -4.11
CA SER A 105 22.18 2.89 -4.92
C SER A 105 23.23 2.08 -5.68
N ASP A 106 23.58 0.89 -5.19
CA ASP A 106 24.58 -0.01 -5.77
C ASP A 106 24.39 -1.46 -5.30
N ALA A 107 25.07 -2.39 -5.93
CA ALA A 107 24.94 -3.82 -5.67
C ALA A 107 25.37 -4.25 -4.25
N ALA A 108 26.39 -3.64 -3.68
CA ALA A 108 26.84 -3.97 -2.33
C ALA A 108 25.84 -3.48 -1.28
N THR A 109 25.33 -2.27 -1.45
CA THR A 109 24.24 -1.69 -0.65
C THR A 109 22.97 -2.54 -0.76
N PHE A 110 22.64 -3.01 -1.97
CA PHE A 110 21.50 -3.90 -2.19
C PHE A 110 21.58 -5.17 -1.36
N GLN A 111 22.76 -5.84 -1.32
CA GLN A 111 22.93 -7.06 -0.54
C GLN A 111 22.73 -6.82 0.97
N GLN A 112 23.17 -5.68 1.48
CA GLN A 112 22.97 -5.32 2.89
C GLN A 112 21.50 -5.10 3.22
N ILE A 113 20.79 -4.32 2.38
CA ILE A 113 19.35 -4.08 2.55
C ILE A 113 18.57 -5.39 2.40
N ARG A 114 18.97 -6.25 1.46
CA ARG A 114 18.36 -7.56 1.23
C ARG A 114 18.51 -8.46 2.45
N ALA A 115 19.69 -8.57 3.02
CA ALA A 115 19.95 -9.37 4.23
C ALA A 115 19.09 -8.88 5.42
N LEU A 116 18.97 -7.55 5.60
CA LEU A 116 18.10 -6.96 6.60
C LEU A 116 16.63 -7.31 6.35
N ALA A 117 16.17 -7.17 5.11
CA ALA A 117 14.79 -7.45 4.73
C ALA A 117 14.42 -8.93 4.94
N ASP A 118 15.30 -9.86 4.51
CA ASP A 118 15.12 -11.31 4.65
C ASP A 118 15.08 -11.74 6.15
N SER A 119 15.72 -10.98 7.04
CA SER A 119 15.67 -11.27 8.48
C SER A 119 14.28 -11.06 9.09
N VAL A 120 13.46 -10.18 8.51
CA VAL A 120 12.14 -9.79 9.06
C VAL A 120 10.96 -10.26 8.22
N SER A 121 11.15 -10.56 6.92
CA SER A 121 10.08 -11.03 6.03
C SER A 121 10.52 -12.24 5.21
N GLN A 122 9.54 -13.08 4.82
CA GLN A 122 9.70 -14.19 3.87
C GLN A 122 9.49 -13.76 2.41
N HIS A 123 9.01 -12.54 2.19
CA HIS A 123 8.58 -12.03 0.88
C HIS A 123 9.34 -10.73 0.55
N VAL A 124 10.53 -10.86 -0.01
CA VAL A 124 11.38 -9.71 -0.36
C VAL A 124 11.57 -9.63 -1.87
N TYR A 125 11.24 -8.48 -2.43
CA TYR A 125 11.26 -8.21 -3.86
C TYR A 125 12.11 -6.99 -4.18
N GLU A 126 12.85 -7.04 -5.27
CA GLU A 126 13.48 -5.86 -5.86
C GLU A 126 12.44 -5.08 -6.67
N LEU A 127 12.37 -3.77 -6.46
CA LEU A 127 11.43 -2.93 -7.20
C LEU A 127 11.96 -1.50 -7.33
N SER A 128 12.00 -1.01 -8.56
CA SER A 128 12.43 0.35 -8.85
C SER A 128 11.51 1.41 -8.23
N THR A 129 12.04 2.62 -8.01
CA THR A 129 11.21 3.78 -7.62
C THR A 129 10.04 4.01 -8.58
N ALA A 130 10.25 3.84 -9.89
CA ALA A 130 9.21 4.02 -10.90
C ALA A 130 8.06 3.02 -10.69
N ASP A 131 8.37 1.73 -10.58
CA ASP A 131 7.38 0.67 -10.42
C ASP A 131 6.74 0.69 -9.02
N ARG A 132 7.50 1.03 -7.97
CA ARG A 132 6.98 1.15 -6.62
C ARG A 132 5.90 2.22 -6.49
N ARG A 133 5.98 3.30 -7.26
CA ARG A 133 4.91 4.31 -7.31
C ARG A 133 3.59 3.73 -7.83
N TYR A 134 3.64 2.89 -8.86
CA TYR A 134 2.44 2.21 -9.37
C TYR A 134 1.92 1.17 -8.38
N LEU A 135 2.83 0.40 -7.76
CA LEU A 135 2.45 -0.55 -6.71
C LEU A 135 1.76 0.17 -5.54
N HIS A 136 2.32 1.29 -5.07
CA HIS A 136 1.72 2.08 -4.00
C HIS A 136 0.36 2.68 -4.41
N LEU A 137 0.23 3.16 -5.65
CA LEU A 137 -1.06 3.63 -6.18
C LEU A 137 -2.09 2.50 -6.23
N ALA A 138 -1.72 1.30 -6.68
CA ALA A 138 -2.60 0.13 -6.65
C ALA A 138 -3.04 -0.22 -5.21
N ALA A 139 -2.13 -0.12 -4.23
CA ALA A 139 -2.46 -0.33 -2.83
C ALA A 139 -3.47 0.70 -2.28
N VAL A 140 -3.48 1.94 -2.78
CA VAL A 140 -4.51 2.94 -2.43
C VAL A 140 -5.89 2.45 -2.85
N PHE A 141 -6.04 1.91 -4.07
CA PHE A 141 -7.30 1.32 -4.52
C PHE A 141 -7.68 0.09 -3.70
N ALA A 142 -6.76 -0.86 -3.54
CA ALA A 142 -7.03 -2.13 -2.88
C ALA A 142 -7.27 -2.02 -1.37
N CYS A 143 -6.77 -0.97 -0.72
CA CYS A 143 -6.85 -0.79 0.72
C CYS A 143 -7.61 0.49 1.12
N ASN A 144 -7.09 1.67 0.74
CA ASN A 144 -7.63 2.93 1.28
C ASN A 144 -9.04 3.24 0.75
N PHE A 145 -9.25 3.13 -0.57
CA PHE A 145 -10.56 3.35 -1.16
C PHE A 145 -11.54 2.25 -0.78
N THR A 146 -11.10 0.99 -0.75
CA THR A 146 -11.91 -0.13 -0.27
C THR A 146 -12.40 0.11 1.16
N ASN A 147 -11.50 0.49 2.08
CA ASN A 147 -11.90 0.84 3.46
C ASN A 147 -12.86 2.04 3.50
N HIS A 148 -12.67 3.03 2.64
CA HIS A 148 -13.59 4.16 2.54
C HIS A 148 -14.97 3.73 2.05
N CYS A 149 -15.06 2.77 1.10
CA CYS A 149 -16.34 2.19 0.71
C CYS A 149 -17.07 1.52 1.89
N TYR A 150 -16.34 0.88 2.82
CA TYR A 150 -16.94 0.36 4.06
C TYR A 150 -17.49 1.47 4.96
N ALA A 151 -16.78 2.58 5.09
CA ALA A 151 -17.25 3.73 5.84
C ALA A 151 -18.55 4.32 5.22
N LEU A 152 -18.59 4.47 3.89
CA LEU A 152 -19.80 4.92 3.18
C LEU A 152 -20.98 3.94 3.35
N ALA A 153 -20.72 2.63 3.33
CA ALA A 153 -21.75 1.62 3.62
C ALA A 153 -22.28 1.74 5.05
N ALA A 154 -21.41 1.99 6.03
CA ALA A 154 -21.82 2.22 7.42
C ALA A 154 -22.71 3.47 7.55
N ASP A 155 -22.37 4.57 6.86
CA ASP A 155 -23.16 5.81 6.84
C ASP A 155 -24.56 5.58 6.25
N VAL A 156 -24.66 4.81 5.16
CA VAL A 156 -25.96 4.43 4.54
C VAL A 156 -26.82 3.62 5.50
N LEU A 157 -26.24 2.61 6.16
CA LEU A 157 -26.96 1.77 7.12
C LEU A 157 -27.42 2.56 8.34
N ALA A 158 -26.60 3.47 8.83
CA ALA A 158 -26.91 4.32 9.99
C ALA A 158 -28.18 5.17 9.78
N GLN A 159 -28.48 5.60 8.55
CA GLN A 159 -29.72 6.34 8.22
C GLN A 159 -31.01 5.56 8.56
N LYS A 160 -30.90 4.23 8.66
CA LYS A 160 -32.04 3.34 8.99
C LYS A 160 -31.82 2.60 10.33
N GLY A 161 -30.81 2.98 11.10
CA GLY A 161 -30.50 2.32 12.38
C GLY A 161 -30.04 0.87 12.24
N LEU A 162 -29.53 0.47 11.07
CA LEU A 162 -29.03 -0.88 10.83
C LEU A 162 -27.56 -0.97 11.26
N PRO A 163 -27.14 -2.06 11.98
CA PRO A 163 -25.75 -2.22 12.41
C PRO A 163 -24.84 -2.59 11.25
N PHE A 164 -23.63 -2.05 11.25
CA PHE A 164 -22.64 -2.34 10.20
C PHE A 164 -22.22 -3.82 10.15
N ASP A 165 -22.25 -4.51 11.28
CA ASP A 165 -21.79 -5.91 11.41
C ASP A 165 -22.50 -6.88 10.47
N VAL A 166 -23.74 -6.54 10.02
CA VAL A 166 -24.47 -7.36 9.04
C VAL A 166 -23.75 -7.42 7.68
N MET A 167 -22.83 -6.49 7.40
CA MET A 167 -22.01 -6.47 6.16
C MET A 167 -20.75 -7.34 6.26
N LEU A 168 -20.28 -7.73 7.44
CA LEU A 168 -19.02 -8.42 7.61
C LEU A 168 -18.91 -9.71 6.79
N PRO A 169 -19.94 -10.61 6.75
CA PRO A 169 -19.88 -11.80 5.92
C PRO A 169 -19.75 -11.51 4.41
N LEU A 170 -20.39 -10.43 3.95
CA LEU A 170 -20.32 -9.99 2.54
C LEU A 170 -18.94 -9.41 2.21
N ILE A 171 -18.36 -8.65 3.12
CA ILE A 171 -17.00 -8.10 3.01
C ILE A 171 -15.98 -9.24 2.89
N ASP A 172 -16.07 -10.23 3.78
CA ASP A 172 -15.17 -11.38 3.80
C ASP A 172 -15.29 -12.20 2.51
N GLU A 173 -16.51 -12.40 2.00
CA GLU A 173 -16.74 -13.11 0.75
C GLU A 173 -16.17 -12.34 -0.45
N THR A 174 -16.35 -11.03 -0.49
CA THR A 174 -15.80 -10.18 -1.55
C THR A 174 -14.27 -10.26 -1.57
N ALA A 175 -13.63 -10.22 -0.40
CA ALA A 175 -12.19 -10.36 -0.27
C ALA A 175 -11.70 -11.77 -0.66
N ARG A 176 -12.43 -12.84 -0.29
CA ARG A 176 -12.08 -14.22 -0.66
C ARG A 176 -12.14 -14.48 -2.15
N LYS A 177 -13.14 -13.94 -2.85
CA LYS A 177 -13.28 -14.13 -4.30
C LYS A 177 -12.06 -13.69 -5.10
N VAL A 178 -11.37 -12.62 -4.71
CA VAL A 178 -10.20 -12.13 -5.46
C VAL A 178 -8.94 -12.98 -5.25
N HIS A 179 -8.97 -13.98 -4.35
CA HIS A 179 -7.92 -15.01 -4.26
C HIS A 179 -8.08 -16.11 -5.30
N GLU A 180 -9.29 -16.30 -5.84
CA GLU A 180 -9.63 -17.40 -6.74
C GLU A 180 -9.96 -16.92 -8.15
N LEU A 181 -10.48 -15.69 -8.28
CA LEU A 181 -10.96 -15.12 -9.53
C LEU A 181 -10.25 -13.79 -9.82
N HIS A 182 -10.09 -13.48 -11.11
CA HIS A 182 -9.71 -12.13 -11.50
C HIS A 182 -10.76 -11.12 -10.99
N PRO A 183 -10.37 -9.94 -10.47
CA PRO A 183 -11.31 -8.97 -9.90
C PRO A 183 -12.49 -8.62 -10.80
N THR A 184 -12.27 -8.50 -12.11
CA THR A 184 -13.35 -8.22 -13.09
C THR A 184 -14.32 -9.40 -13.24
N ASP A 185 -13.84 -10.65 -13.14
CA ASP A 185 -14.71 -11.85 -13.18
C ASP A 185 -15.47 -12.03 -11.84
N ALA A 186 -14.87 -11.60 -10.72
CA ALA A 186 -15.51 -11.61 -9.41
C ALA A 186 -16.58 -10.52 -9.25
N GLN A 187 -16.60 -9.51 -10.14
CA GLN A 187 -17.49 -8.36 -10.05
C GLN A 187 -18.96 -8.75 -10.25
N THR A 188 -19.81 -8.30 -9.35
CA THR A 188 -21.27 -8.50 -9.37
C THR A 188 -21.99 -7.17 -9.18
N GLY A 189 -23.32 -7.18 -9.26
CA GLY A 189 -24.14 -6.00 -8.96
C GLY A 189 -24.89 -5.44 -10.17
N PRO A 190 -25.71 -4.40 -9.96
CA PRO A 190 -26.55 -3.84 -11.02
C PRO A 190 -25.74 -3.20 -12.16
N ALA A 191 -24.60 -2.58 -11.86
CA ALA A 191 -23.76 -1.93 -12.85
C ALA A 191 -23.24 -2.92 -13.92
N VAL A 192 -22.72 -4.10 -13.50
CA VAL A 192 -22.26 -5.14 -14.44
C VAL A 192 -23.38 -5.67 -15.33
N ARG A 193 -24.60 -5.76 -14.79
CA ARG A 193 -25.78 -6.24 -15.55
C ARG A 193 -26.47 -5.18 -16.39
N GLY A 194 -26.08 -3.90 -16.25
CA GLY A 194 -26.74 -2.78 -16.90
C GLY A 194 -28.16 -2.48 -16.37
N ASP A 195 -28.44 -2.83 -15.11
CA ASP A 195 -29.76 -2.67 -14.47
C ASP A 195 -30.02 -1.18 -14.12
N GLN A 196 -30.26 -0.34 -15.12
CA GLN A 196 -30.36 1.12 -14.94
C GLN A 196 -31.46 1.51 -13.95
N ASN A 197 -32.64 0.88 -14.01
CA ASN A 197 -33.76 1.18 -13.10
C ASN A 197 -33.38 0.93 -11.63
N VAL A 198 -32.56 -0.10 -11.37
CA VAL A 198 -32.08 -0.40 -10.00
C VAL A 198 -31.08 0.65 -9.55
N MET A 199 -30.15 1.05 -10.44
CA MET A 199 -29.16 2.09 -10.14
C MET A 199 -29.81 3.44 -9.87
N ASP A 200 -30.80 3.84 -10.66
CA ASP A 200 -31.54 5.09 -10.47
C ASP A 200 -32.31 5.09 -9.13
N ALA A 201 -32.98 3.97 -8.81
CA ALA A 201 -33.68 3.82 -7.54
C ALA A 201 -32.73 3.85 -6.32
N GLN A 202 -31.54 3.25 -6.42
CA GLN A 202 -30.53 3.28 -5.37
C GLN A 202 -29.91 4.67 -5.22
N SER A 203 -29.57 5.33 -6.33
CA SER A 203 -29.02 6.69 -6.32
C SER A 203 -29.98 7.70 -5.69
N ALA A 204 -31.30 7.56 -5.91
CA ALA A 204 -32.32 8.43 -5.33
C ALA A 204 -32.44 8.32 -3.79
N LEU A 205 -31.83 7.30 -3.16
CA LEU A 205 -31.80 7.17 -1.70
C LEU A 205 -30.61 7.91 -1.05
N LEU A 206 -29.69 8.44 -1.86
CA LEU A 206 -28.41 9.01 -1.44
C LEU A 206 -28.48 10.55 -1.47
N ASP A 207 -27.64 11.19 -0.66
CA ASP A 207 -27.37 12.61 -0.83
C ASP A 207 -26.54 12.87 -2.10
N ASP A 208 -26.46 14.12 -2.56
CA ASP A 208 -25.80 14.51 -3.80
C ASP A 208 -24.33 14.03 -3.88
N ARG A 209 -23.60 14.05 -2.75
CA ARG A 209 -22.21 13.64 -2.68
C ARG A 209 -22.08 12.12 -2.87
N LEU A 210 -22.87 11.35 -2.14
CA LEU A 210 -22.87 9.89 -2.23
C LEU A 210 -23.41 9.41 -3.57
N ALA A 211 -24.46 10.06 -4.11
CA ALA A 211 -24.99 9.78 -5.44
C ALA A 211 -23.92 9.98 -6.52
N THR A 212 -23.11 11.05 -6.44
CA THR A 212 -21.99 11.29 -7.35
C THR A 212 -20.95 10.16 -7.30
N ILE A 213 -20.53 9.74 -6.09
CA ILE A 213 -19.59 8.63 -5.91
C ILE A 213 -20.17 7.33 -6.47
N TYR A 214 -21.45 7.05 -6.16
CA TYR A 214 -22.15 5.85 -6.62
C TYR A 214 -22.19 5.79 -8.16
N MET A 215 -22.51 6.90 -8.83
CA MET A 215 -22.56 6.97 -10.29
C MET A 215 -21.19 6.77 -10.91
N LEU A 216 -20.15 7.47 -10.41
CA LEU A 216 -18.77 7.31 -10.93
C LEU A 216 -18.26 5.87 -10.77
N MET A 217 -18.51 5.23 -9.64
CA MET A 217 -18.13 3.83 -9.42
C MET A 217 -18.90 2.89 -10.35
N SER A 218 -20.20 3.13 -10.56
CA SER A 218 -21.04 2.33 -11.45
C SER A 218 -20.61 2.44 -12.91
N GLU A 219 -20.29 3.63 -13.38
CA GLU A 219 -19.73 3.86 -14.72
C GLU A 219 -18.37 3.17 -14.87
N SER A 220 -17.48 3.35 -13.89
CA SER A 220 -16.16 2.70 -13.91
C SER A 220 -16.25 1.16 -13.96
N ILE A 221 -17.23 0.55 -13.26
CA ILE A 221 -17.46 -0.90 -13.32
C ILE A 221 -17.92 -1.34 -14.72
N LYS A 222 -18.80 -0.59 -15.38
CA LYS A 222 -19.25 -0.91 -16.75
C LYS A 222 -18.09 -0.82 -17.75
N ASP A 223 -17.36 0.29 -17.73
CA ASP A 223 -16.24 0.53 -18.64
C ASP A 223 -15.14 -0.52 -18.49
N GLU A 224 -14.83 -0.89 -17.25
CA GLU A 224 -13.82 -1.92 -16.97
C GLU A 224 -14.26 -3.30 -17.48
N LYS A 225 -15.52 -3.66 -17.28
CA LYS A 225 -16.07 -4.91 -17.79
C LYS A 225 -16.04 -4.97 -19.32
N GLU A 226 -16.46 -3.92 -20.00
CA GLU A 226 -16.43 -3.84 -21.47
C GLU A 226 -15.00 -3.95 -22.00
N ARG A 227 -14.05 -3.24 -21.39
CA ARG A 227 -12.63 -3.29 -21.75
C ARG A 227 -12.06 -4.70 -21.57
N TYR A 228 -12.36 -5.34 -20.47
CA TYR A 228 -11.89 -6.69 -20.15
C TYR A 228 -12.43 -7.73 -21.12
N ASP A 229 -13.71 -7.69 -21.44
CA ASP A 229 -14.35 -8.59 -22.39
C ASP A 229 -13.78 -8.42 -23.82
N GLN A 230 -13.48 -7.18 -24.23
CA GLN A 230 -12.82 -6.92 -25.52
C GLN A 230 -11.39 -7.49 -25.60
N LEU A 231 -10.63 -7.44 -24.50
CA LEU A 231 -9.28 -8.01 -24.43
C LEU A 231 -9.33 -9.54 -24.55
N ARG A 232 -10.22 -10.19 -23.81
CA ARG A 232 -10.39 -11.65 -23.89
C ARG A 232 -10.79 -12.13 -25.29
N LEU A 233 -11.70 -11.42 -25.94
CA LEU A 233 -12.09 -11.75 -27.32
C LEU A 233 -10.92 -11.66 -28.31
N LYS A 234 -9.98 -10.72 -28.12
CA LYS A 234 -8.78 -10.61 -28.96
C LYS A 234 -7.79 -11.75 -28.71
N GLU A 235 -7.62 -12.18 -27.47
CA GLU A 235 -6.76 -13.31 -27.12
C GLU A 235 -7.30 -14.62 -27.70
N ASP A 236 -8.59 -14.88 -27.59
CA ASP A 236 -9.24 -16.07 -28.12
C ASP A 236 -9.19 -16.13 -29.65
N THR A 237 -9.23 -14.97 -30.33
CA THR A 237 -9.13 -14.90 -31.80
C THR A 237 -7.68 -14.96 -32.32
N GLY A 238 -6.71 -14.53 -31.53
CA GLY A 238 -5.27 -14.57 -31.84
C GLY A 238 -4.63 -15.96 -31.77
N HIS A 239 -5.28 -16.95 -31.14
CA HIS A 239 -4.81 -18.34 -31.06
C HIS A 239 -5.41 -19.27 -32.11
N ARG A 240 -6.12 -18.72 -33.10
CA ARG A 240 -6.73 -19.50 -34.22
C ARG A 240 -6.04 -19.29 -35.58
N VAL A 241 -4.75 -18.92 -35.59
CA VAL A 241 -3.95 -18.87 -36.83
C VAL A 241 -2.77 -19.85 -36.76
#